data_131da45fcf5d78eba7ad512cb58873e8
#
_entry.id   131da45fcf5d78eba7ad512cb58873e8
#
_cell.length_a   1.000
_cell.length_b   1.000
_cell.length_c   1.000
_cell.angle_alpha   90.00
_cell.angle_beta   90.00
_cell.angle_gamma   90.00
#
_symmetry.space_group_name_H-M   'P 1'
#
loop_
_entity.id
_entity.type
_entity.pdbx_description
1 polymer ?
#
loop_
_entity_poly.entity_id
_entity_poly.type
_entity_poly.pdbx_seq_one_letter_code
_entity_poly.pdbx_strand_id
1 'polypeptide(L)'
;EHESVSARWAVKLARMYPDDPSVAVTLLMNYVVLEPGQALYLGPGNLHAYLSGMGVEVMGSSDNVVRCGLTNKHIDVNELLATVDPTPLADPIVKAQAVARTSAGKLWKFVTPNAPFTLWVHKIDGREILRARSRELTVCGIGNTDRLKQGEVAFLQPGEELELTGDATLFRITEP
;
A
#
# COMPACT_ATOMS: atom_id res chain seq x y z
N GLU A 1 29.66 18.45 -4.11
CA GLU A 1 28.34 18.57 -4.74
C GLU A 1 27.50 17.38 -4.30
N HIS A 2 26.44 17.62 -3.53
CA HIS A 2 25.54 16.56 -3.08
C HIS A 2 24.58 16.23 -4.22
N GLU A 3 24.82 15.13 -4.90
CA GLU A 3 23.88 14.58 -5.89
C GLU A 3 22.53 14.29 -5.19
N SER A 4 21.43 14.77 -5.78
CA SER A 4 20.10 14.54 -5.20
C SER A 4 19.74 13.05 -5.21
N VAL A 5 18.94 12.62 -4.25
CA VAL A 5 18.47 11.22 -4.16
C VAL A 5 17.72 10.83 -5.43
N SER A 6 16.90 11.74 -5.97
CA SER A 6 16.17 11.51 -7.23
C SER A 6 17.12 11.29 -8.40
N ALA A 7 18.21 12.05 -8.51
CA ALA A 7 19.21 11.87 -9.57
C ALA A 7 19.91 10.50 -9.49
N ARG A 8 20.30 10.06 -8.27
CA ARG A 8 20.88 8.72 -8.08
C ARG A 8 19.90 7.61 -8.49
N TRP A 9 18.62 7.75 -8.16
CA TRP A 9 17.62 6.78 -8.59
C TRP A 9 17.42 6.81 -10.10
N ALA A 10 17.35 7.98 -10.73
CA ALA A 10 17.23 8.08 -12.19
C ALA A 10 18.40 7.38 -12.90
N VAL A 11 19.64 7.56 -12.45
CA VAL A 11 20.81 6.85 -13.01
C VAL A 11 20.69 5.33 -12.82
N LYS A 12 20.21 4.87 -11.64
CA LYS A 12 20.00 3.43 -11.40
C LYS A 12 18.92 2.86 -12.32
N LEU A 13 17.81 3.57 -12.47
CA LEU A 13 16.71 3.17 -13.34
C LEU A 13 17.10 3.18 -14.82
N ALA A 14 17.89 4.16 -15.29
CA ALA A 14 18.41 4.17 -16.64
C ALA A 14 19.30 2.95 -16.97
N ARG A 15 20.01 2.41 -15.98
CA ARG A 15 20.76 1.16 -16.14
C ARG A 15 19.89 -0.09 -16.17
N MET A 16 18.77 -0.07 -15.45
CA MET A 16 17.82 -1.20 -15.39
C MET A 16 16.90 -1.23 -16.61
N TYR A 17 16.56 -0.06 -17.14
CA TYR A 17 15.65 0.14 -18.27
C TYR A 17 16.33 1.05 -19.31
N PRO A 18 17.34 0.53 -20.04
CA PRO A 18 18.03 1.30 -21.07
C PRO A 18 17.03 1.69 -22.17
N ASP A 19 17.16 2.91 -22.66
CA ASP A 19 16.32 3.49 -23.72
C ASP A 19 14.86 3.74 -23.35
N ASP A 20 14.47 3.57 -22.07
CA ASP A 20 13.13 3.92 -21.60
C ASP A 20 13.04 5.42 -21.24
N PRO A 21 12.31 6.24 -22.05
CA PRO A 21 12.22 7.69 -21.82
C PRO A 21 11.51 8.03 -20.50
N SER A 22 10.72 7.12 -19.92
CA SER A 22 10.04 7.34 -18.66
C SER A 22 10.99 7.50 -17.46
N VAL A 23 12.25 7.11 -17.61
CA VAL A 23 13.30 7.41 -16.62
C VAL A 23 13.36 8.92 -16.34
N ALA A 24 13.21 9.77 -17.38
CA ALA A 24 13.21 11.22 -17.20
C ALA A 24 12.02 11.71 -16.36
N VAL A 25 10.88 11.04 -16.45
CA VAL A 25 9.68 11.37 -15.65
C VAL A 25 9.96 11.24 -14.16
N THR A 26 10.82 10.30 -13.76
CA THR A 26 11.15 10.09 -12.35
C THR A 26 11.83 11.29 -11.69
N LEU A 27 12.48 12.15 -12.48
CA LEU A 27 13.08 13.40 -11.99
C LEU A 27 12.05 14.47 -11.63
N LEU A 28 10.83 14.34 -12.16
CA LEU A 28 9.70 15.24 -11.92
C LEU A 28 8.79 14.72 -10.80
N MET A 29 9.02 13.50 -10.32
CA MET A 29 8.20 12.89 -9.28
C MET A 29 8.73 13.18 -7.88
N ASN A 30 7.83 13.18 -6.90
CA ASN A 30 8.21 13.25 -5.51
C ASN A 30 8.94 11.97 -5.09
N TYR A 31 10.12 12.09 -4.50
CA TYR A 31 10.78 10.98 -3.84
C TYR A 31 10.28 10.88 -2.39
N VAL A 32 9.65 9.77 -2.06
CA VAL A 32 9.03 9.56 -0.75
C VAL A 32 9.67 8.37 -0.06
N VAL A 33 10.02 8.52 1.20
CA VAL A 33 10.41 7.43 2.11
C VAL A 33 9.32 7.29 3.15
N LEU A 34 8.71 6.11 3.23
CA LEU A 34 7.69 5.82 4.23
C LEU A 34 8.32 5.18 5.47
N GLU A 35 8.00 5.74 6.62
CA GLU A 35 8.29 5.12 7.90
C GLU A 35 7.21 4.07 8.26
N PRO A 36 7.53 3.06 9.09
CA PRO A 36 6.54 2.12 9.57
C PRO A 36 5.32 2.81 10.19
N GLY A 37 4.11 2.48 9.73
CA GLY A 37 2.87 3.12 10.15
C GLY A 37 2.44 4.32 9.30
N GLN A 38 3.18 4.63 8.25
CA GLN A 38 2.78 5.57 7.19
C GLN A 38 2.29 4.81 5.96
N ALA A 39 1.44 5.45 5.18
CA ALA A 39 0.98 4.96 3.89
C ALA A 39 0.98 6.09 2.86
N LEU A 40 1.03 5.74 1.58
CA LEU A 40 0.65 6.65 0.50
C LEU A 40 -0.81 6.39 0.13
N TYR A 41 -1.57 7.45 -0.07
CA TYR A 41 -2.85 7.39 -0.73
C TYR A 41 -2.75 8.04 -2.11
N LEU A 42 -3.04 7.28 -3.13
CA LEU A 42 -2.97 7.70 -4.52
C LEU A 42 -4.35 7.52 -5.17
N GLY A 43 -4.83 8.56 -5.81
CA GLY A 43 -6.05 8.52 -6.59
C GLY A 43 -5.84 7.91 -7.98
N PRO A 44 -6.92 7.68 -8.73
CA PRO A 44 -6.82 7.31 -10.14
C PRO A 44 -5.99 8.32 -10.92
N GLY A 45 -5.17 7.83 -11.86
CA GLY A 45 -4.32 8.66 -12.71
C GLY A 45 -3.00 9.11 -12.09
N ASN A 46 -2.80 8.97 -10.78
CA ASN A 46 -1.54 9.36 -10.15
C ASN A 46 -0.42 8.38 -10.47
N LEU A 47 0.63 8.87 -11.12
CA LEU A 47 1.83 8.07 -11.40
C LEU A 47 2.57 7.74 -10.11
N HIS A 48 3.00 6.48 -10.00
CA HIS A 48 3.82 6.02 -8.87
C HIS A 48 4.70 4.84 -9.26
N ALA A 49 5.77 4.62 -8.50
CA ALA A 49 6.64 3.47 -8.64
C ALA A 49 7.27 3.11 -7.29
N TYR A 50 7.42 1.82 -7.05
CA TYR A 50 8.12 1.29 -5.87
C TYR A 50 9.61 1.11 -6.21
N LEU A 51 10.49 1.75 -5.44
CA LEU A 51 11.93 1.70 -5.67
C LEU A 51 12.63 0.66 -4.82
N SER A 52 12.24 0.54 -3.56
CA SER A 52 12.75 -0.50 -2.65
C SER A 52 11.89 -0.58 -1.39
N GLY A 53 11.99 -1.70 -0.68
CA GLY A 53 11.28 -1.93 0.58
C GLY A 53 10.20 -3.00 0.47
N MET A 54 9.39 -3.08 1.52
CA MET A 54 8.24 -3.97 1.60
C MET A 54 7.03 -3.19 2.13
N GLY A 55 5.87 -3.42 1.56
CA GLY A 55 4.63 -2.79 1.95
C GLY A 55 3.42 -3.67 1.66
N VAL A 56 2.28 -3.24 2.16
CA VAL A 56 0.98 -3.80 1.80
C VAL A 56 0.28 -2.79 0.92
N GLU A 57 0.00 -3.19 -0.32
CA GLU A 57 -0.78 -2.42 -1.27
C GLU A 57 -2.21 -2.91 -1.29
N VAL A 58 -3.14 -1.98 -1.23
CA VAL A 58 -4.58 -2.25 -1.33
C VAL A 58 -5.17 -1.36 -2.41
N MET A 59 -5.88 -1.96 -3.34
CA MET A 59 -6.51 -1.25 -4.44
C MET A 59 -7.95 -1.72 -4.65
N GLY A 60 -8.73 -0.92 -5.37
CA GLY A 60 -10.08 -1.32 -5.79
C GLY A 60 -10.05 -2.57 -6.68
N SER A 61 -11.16 -3.30 -6.70
CA SER A 61 -11.31 -4.52 -7.50
C SER A 61 -11.48 -4.17 -8.98
N SER A 62 -10.39 -3.79 -9.64
CA SER A 62 -10.35 -3.53 -11.08
C SER A 62 -9.01 -3.98 -11.66
N ASP A 63 -8.97 -4.21 -12.98
CA ASP A 63 -7.74 -4.59 -13.71
C ASP A 63 -7.43 -3.56 -14.82
N ASN A 64 -7.77 -2.30 -14.59
CA ASN A 64 -7.56 -1.19 -15.53
C ASN A 64 -6.24 -0.44 -15.26
N VAL A 65 -5.17 -1.17 -14.99
CA VAL A 65 -3.84 -0.60 -14.75
C VAL A 65 -3.21 -0.14 -16.06
N VAL A 66 -2.97 1.17 -16.19
CA VAL A 66 -2.22 1.78 -17.29
C VAL A 66 -0.79 2.02 -16.84
N ARG A 67 0.19 1.67 -17.70
CA ARG A 67 1.62 1.77 -17.39
C ARG A 67 2.26 2.95 -18.10
N CYS A 68 3.12 3.68 -17.37
CA CYS A 68 3.87 4.80 -17.93
C CYS A 68 5.24 4.36 -18.46
N GLY A 69 5.89 3.40 -17.82
CA GLY A 69 7.24 2.95 -18.14
C GLY A 69 7.86 2.11 -17.05
N LEU A 70 9.19 1.95 -17.07
CA LEU A 70 9.97 1.14 -16.13
C LEU A 70 9.45 -0.31 -16.04
N THR A 71 9.09 -0.87 -17.18
CA THR A 71 8.46 -2.21 -17.26
C THR A 71 8.74 -2.84 -18.63
N ASN A 72 8.76 -4.17 -18.65
CA ASN A 72 8.77 -4.96 -19.89
C ASN A 72 7.35 -5.27 -20.42
N LYS A 73 6.30 -4.79 -19.74
CA LYS A 73 4.91 -5.00 -20.15
C LYS A 73 4.52 -3.93 -21.18
N HIS A 74 3.48 -4.23 -21.96
CA HIS A 74 2.93 -3.28 -22.93
C HIS A 74 2.54 -1.95 -22.28
N ILE A 75 2.87 -0.85 -22.94
CA ILE A 75 2.51 0.52 -22.58
C ILE A 75 1.58 1.05 -23.68
N ASP A 76 0.35 1.38 -23.30
CA ASP A 76 -0.58 2.10 -24.16
C ASP A 76 -0.41 3.60 -23.92
N VAL A 77 0.34 4.26 -24.81
CA VAL A 77 0.65 5.69 -24.67
C VAL A 77 -0.61 6.55 -24.81
N ASN A 78 -1.55 6.15 -25.66
CA ASN A 78 -2.77 6.93 -25.88
C ASN A 78 -3.67 6.89 -24.62
N GLU A 79 -3.85 5.70 -24.05
CA GLU A 79 -4.61 5.52 -22.82
C GLU A 79 -3.91 6.20 -21.63
N LEU A 80 -2.58 6.12 -21.57
CA LEU A 80 -1.82 6.84 -20.54
C LEU A 80 -2.08 8.35 -20.61
N LEU A 81 -1.95 8.95 -21.77
CA LEU A 81 -2.15 10.40 -21.95
C LEU A 81 -3.60 10.83 -21.70
N ALA A 82 -4.56 9.94 -21.92
CA ALA A 82 -5.98 10.20 -21.65
C ALA A 82 -6.35 10.11 -20.16
N THR A 83 -5.59 9.35 -19.36
CA THR A 83 -5.97 9.02 -17.98
C THR A 83 -5.03 9.58 -16.92
N VAL A 84 -3.79 9.93 -17.27
CA VAL A 84 -2.82 10.46 -16.31
C VAL A 84 -3.27 11.80 -15.73
N ASP A 85 -3.17 11.91 -14.39
CA ASP A 85 -3.32 13.18 -13.68
C ASP A 85 -1.94 13.72 -13.31
N PRO A 86 -1.45 14.76 -14.01
CA PRO A 86 -0.14 15.34 -13.76
C PRO A 86 -0.15 16.35 -12.59
N THR A 87 -1.28 16.52 -11.91
CA THR A 87 -1.39 17.46 -10.80
C THR A 87 -0.46 17.07 -9.65
N PRO A 88 0.44 17.95 -9.20
CA PRO A 88 1.33 17.63 -8.09
C PRO A 88 0.58 17.31 -6.81
N LEU A 89 0.91 16.20 -6.16
CA LEU A 89 0.40 15.86 -4.85
C LEU A 89 1.24 16.57 -3.78
N ALA A 90 0.62 17.49 -3.06
CA ALA A 90 1.31 18.29 -2.03
C ALA A 90 1.73 17.43 -0.82
N ASP A 91 0.85 16.57 -0.33
CA ASP A 91 1.11 15.65 0.79
C ASP A 91 0.32 14.35 0.60
N PRO A 92 0.90 13.35 -0.09
CA PRO A 92 0.25 12.06 -0.29
C PRO A 92 0.38 11.12 0.93
N ILE A 93 1.13 11.52 1.98
CA ILE A 93 1.42 10.66 3.12
C ILE A 93 0.25 10.67 4.09
N VAL A 94 -0.29 9.50 4.36
CA VAL A 94 -1.32 9.27 5.36
C VAL A 94 -0.71 8.55 6.56
N LYS A 95 -0.99 9.08 7.76
CA LYS A 95 -0.58 8.46 9.03
C LYS A 95 -1.73 7.65 9.62
N ALA A 96 -1.39 6.50 10.18
CA ALA A 96 -2.35 5.70 10.90
C ALA A 96 -2.83 6.42 12.16
N GLN A 97 -4.14 6.50 12.35
CA GLN A 97 -4.77 7.07 13.53
C GLN A 97 -5.12 5.96 14.53
N ALA A 98 -4.73 6.14 15.79
CA ALA A 98 -5.08 5.21 16.83
C ALA A 98 -6.60 5.23 17.08
N VAL A 99 -7.24 4.06 17.05
CA VAL A 99 -8.69 3.93 17.19
C VAL A 99 -9.04 3.31 18.55
N ALA A 100 -8.37 2.19 18.90
CA ALA A 100 -8.68 1.45 20.12
C ALA A 100 -7.47 0.68 20.64
N ARG A 101 -7.52 0.33 21.93
CA ARG A 101 -6.78 -0.79 22.49
C ARG A 101 -7.73 -1.97 22.58
N THR A 102 -7.29 -3.13 22.14
CA THR A 102 -8.01 -4.40 22.32
C THR A 102 -7.47 -5.15 23.55
N SER A 103 -8.04 -6.30 23.85
CA SER A 103 -7.58 -7.15 24.97
C SER A 103 -6.12 -7.57 24.83
N ALA A 104 -5.67 -7.80 23.60
CA ALA A 104 -4.33 -8.31 23.29
C ALA A 104 -3.55 -7.38 22.35
N GLY A 105 -3.98 -6.11 22.15
CA GLY A 105 -3.23 -5.30 21.19
C GLY A 105 -3.72 -3.86 20.99
N LYS A 106 -3.36 -3.33 19.84
CA LYS A 106 -3.68 -1.95 19.44
C LYS A 106 -4.16 -1.93 18.00
N LEU A 107 -5.16 -1.08 17.74
CA LEU A 107 -5.78 -0.93 16.44
C LEU A 107 -5.62 0.52 15.95
N TRP A 108 -5.18 0.66 14.71
CA TRP A 108 -5.09 1.93 13.98
C TRP A 108 -5.86 1.83 12.68
N LYS A 109 -6.30 2.97 12.18
CA LYS A 109 -6.99 3.13 10.91
C LYS A 109 -6.27 4.15 10.04
N PHE A 110 -6.13 3.88 8.76
CA PHE A 110 -5.80 4.89 7.77
C PHE A 110 -7.08 5.56 7.28
N VAL A 111 -7.13 6.89 7.37
CA VAL A 111 -8.25 7.67 6.84
C VAL A 111 -7.88 8.14 5.46
N THR A 112 -8.53 7.59 4.45
CA THR A 112 -8.29 7.90 3.03
C THR A 112 -9.56 8.47 2.41
N PRO A 113 -9.46 9.61 1.68
CA PRO A 113 -10.62 10.16 1.00
C PRO A 113 -11.12 9.21 -0.10
N ASN A 114 -12.43 8.97 -0.15
CA ASN A 114 -13.08 8.26 -1.26
C ASN A 114 -12.55 6.85 -1.58
N ALA A 115 -11.79 6.22 -0.69
CA ALA A 115 -11.38 4.84 -0.89
C ALA A 115 -12.58 3.89 -0.76
N PRO A 116 -12.73 2.88 -1.65
CA PRO A 116 -13.81 1.91 -1.57
C PRO A 116 -13.61 0.87 -0.47
N PHE A 117 -12.61 1.07 0.38
CA PHE A 117 -12.24 0.21 1.50
C PHE A 117 -11.67 1.03 2.65
N THR A 118 -11.58 0.41 3.80
CA THR A 118 -10.83 0.92 4.95
C THR A 118 -9.66 0.01 5.24
N LEU A 119 -8.45 0.58 5.39
CA LEU A 119 -7.26 -0.14 5.82
C LEU A 119 -7.02 0.09 7.31
N TRP A 120 -6.85 -1.01 8.04
CA TRP A 120 -6.52 -1.05 9.45
C TRP A 120 -5.18 -1.73 9.67
N VAL A 121 -4.45 -1.29 10.69
CA VAL A 121 -3.30 -2.00 11.24
C VAL A 121 -3.66 -2.48 12.63
N HIS A 122 -3.61 -3.76 12.86
CA HIS A 122 -3.91 -4.40 14.14
C HIS A 122 -2.68 -5.14 14.65
N LYS A 123 -2.00 -4.57 15.64
CA LYS A 123 -0.95 -5.28 16.37
C LYS A 123 -1.57 -6.09 17.47
N ILE A 124 -1.27 -7.38 17.50
CA ILE A 124 -1.71 -8.31 18.54
C ILE A 124 -0.49 -8.90 19.24
N ASP A 125 -0.65 -9.10 20.55
CA ASP A 125 0.33 -9.78 21.41
C ASP A 125 -0.50 -10.59 22.43
N GLY A 126 -0.68 -11.89 22.15
CA GLY A 126 -1.53 -12.80 22.90
C GLY A 126 -2.76 -13.26 22.10
N ARG A 127 -3.88 -13.49 22.81
CA ARG A 127 -5.13 -13.99 22.23
C ARG A 127 -6.06 -12.84 21.85
N GLU A 128 -6.48 -12.83 20.60
CA GLU A 128 -7.40 -11.84 20.03
C GLU A 128 -8.50 -12.53 19.21
N ILE A 129 -9.71 -11.97 19.21
CA ILE A 129 -10.82 -12.42 18.37
C ILE A 129 -11.19 -11.31 17.41
N LEU A 130 -10.92 -11.52 16.14
CA LEU A 130 -11.39 -10.65 15.07
C LEU A 130 -12.85 -10.97 14.77
N ARG A 131 -13.69 -9.94 14.76
CA ARG A 131 -15.11 -10.06 14.39
C ARG A 131 -15.38 -9.23 13.16
N ALA A 132 -15.71 -9.89 12.07
CA ALA A 132 -16.01 -9.25 10.80
C ALA A 132 -17.43 -8.64 10.84
N ARG A 133 -17.52 -7.32 10.62
CA ARG A 133 -18.81 -6.61 10.52
C ARG A 133 -19.26 -6.43 9.08
N SER A 134 -18.33 -6.41 8.15
CA SER A 134 -18.48 -6.42 6.71
C SER A 134 -17.55 -7.48 6.12
N ARG A 135 -17.51 -7.65 4.80
CA ARG A 135 -16.48 -8.48 4.19
C ARG A 135 -15.11 -7.94 4.55
N GLU A 136 -14.23 -8.82 4.97
CA GLU A 136 -12.91 -8.45 5.47
C GLU A 136 -11.85 -9.37 4.92
N LEU A 137 -10.77 -8.76 4.43
CA LEU A 137 -9.53 -9.45 4.10
C LEU A 137 -8.49 -9.10 5.17
N THR A 138 -7.94 -10.13 5.82
CA THR A 138 -6.91 -9.97 6.86
C THR A 138 -5.61 -10.61 6.39
N VAL A 139 -4.53 -9.82 6.33
CA VAL A 139 -3.18 -10.25 5.94
C VAL A 139 -2.28 -10.22 7.16
N CYS A 140 -1.58 -11.33 7.45
CA CYS A 140 -0.51 -11.34 8.45
C CYS A 140 0.76 -10.75 7.82
N GLY A 141 1.04 -9.48 8.09
CA GLY A 141 2.16 -8.77 7.47
C GLY A 141 3.50 -8.99 8.17
N ILE A 142 3.49 -9.06 9.51
CA ILE A 142 4.70 -9.25 10.33
C ILE A 142 4.36 -10.21 11.46
N GLY A 143 5.30 -11.08 11.82
CA GLY A 143 5.12 -12.05 12.89
C GLY A 143 4.26 -13.24 12.49
N ASN A 144 3.74 -13.95 13.46
CA ASN A 144 2.93 -15.15 13.25
C ASN A 144 1.89 -15.31 14.35
N THR A 145 0.79 -15.97 13.98
CA THR A 145 -0.20 -16.50 14.94
C THR A 145 -0.28 -18.03 14.79
N ASP A 146 -1.10 -18.65 15.64
CA ASP A 146 -1.42 -20.07 15.54
C ASP A 146 -2.14 -20.42 14.21
N ARG A 147 -2.87 -19.47 13.63
CA ARG A 147 -3.68 -19.69 12.43
C ARG A 147 -3.19 -18.97 11.17
N LEU A 148 -2.41 -17.89 11.31
CA LEU A 148 -1.88 -17.12 10.17
C LEU A 148 -0.37 -16.94 10.34
N LYS A 149 0.38 -17.38 9.35
CA LYS A 149 1.81 -17.09 9.24
C LYS A 149 2.03 -15.81 8.43
N GLN A 150 3.22 -15.25 8.57
CA GLN A 150 3.58 -14.07 7.77
C GLN A 150 3.37 -14.32 6.28
N GLY A 151 2.67 -13.41 5.63
CA GLY A 151 2.27 -13.48 4.22
C GLY A 151 0.96 -14.22 3.96
N GLU A 152 0.41 -14.94 4.95
CA GLU A 152 -0.88 -15.61 4.79
C GLU A 152 -2.05 -14.65 4.96
N VAL A 153 -3.17 -15.03 4.36
CA VAL A 153 -4.39 -14.23 4.24
C VAL A 153 -5.59 -15.05 4.70
N ALA A 154 -6.48 -14.40 5.45
CA ALA A 154 -7.82 -14.89 5.74
C ALA A 154 -8.87 -13.95 5.15
N PHE A 155 -9.94 -14.53 4.61
CA PHE A 155 -11.14 -13.80 4.20
C PHE A 155 -12.28 -14.15 5.14
N LEU A 156 -12.96 -13.13 5.67
CA LEU A 156 -14.06 -13.27 6.61
C LEU A 156 -15.34 -12.67 6.03
N GLN A 157 -16.43 -13.42 6.14
CA GLN A 157 -17.77 -12.94 5.85
C GLN A 157 -18.32 -12.14 7.04
N PRO A 158 -19.32 -11.27 6.83
CA PRO A 158 -20.02 -10.59 7.94
C PRO A 158 -20.54 -11.59 8.96
N GLY A 159 -20.23 -11.34 10.23
CA GLY A 159 -20.61 -12.19 11.36
C GLY A 159 -19.62 -13.32 11.69
N GLU A 160 -18.62 -13.57 10.83
CA GLU A 160 -17.59 -14.56 11.15
C GLU A 160 -16.60 -14.02 12.19
N GLU A 161 -16.07 -14.96 12.96
CA GLU A 161 -15.04 -14.71 13.96
C GLU A 161 -13.78 -15.52 13.62
N LEU A 162 -12.62 -14.87 13.77
CA LEU A 162 -11.32 -15.53 13.67
C LEU A 162 -10.57 -15.32 14.97
N GLU A 163 -10.43 -16.38 15.73
CA GLU A 163 -9.60 -16.38 16.93
C GLU A 163 -8.14 -16.63 16.56
N LEU A 164 -7.25 -15.78 17.08
CA LEU A 164 -5.83 -15.81 16.83
C LEU A 164 -5.08 -15.73 18.15
N THR A 165 -3.96 -16.46 18.25
CA THR A 165 -3.03 -16.36 19.37
C THR A 165 -1.60 -16.23 18.83
N GLY A 166 -0.89 -15.19 19.24
CA GLY A 166 0.49 -14.96 18.80
C GLY A 166 0.92 -13.51 18.93
N ASP A 167 2.06 -13.21 18.33
CA ASP A 167 2.59 -11.84 18.17
C ASP A 167 2.66 -11.54 16.68
N ALA A 168 1.81 -10.61 16.24
CA ALA A 168 1.70 -10.28 14.82
C ALA A 168 1.21 -8.86 14.59
N THR A 169 1.56 -8.33 13.42
CA THR A 169 0.91 -7.15 12.84
C THR A 169 0.05 -7.59 11.67
N LEU A 170 -1.23 -7.41 11.82
CA LEU A 170 -2.24 -7.73 10.81
C LEU A 170 -2.64 -6.45 10.07
N PHE A 171 -2.74 -6.55 8.75
CA PHE A 171 -3.38 -5.56 7.91
C PHE A 171 -4.77 -6.06 7.57
N ARG A 172 -5.79 -5.31 8.00
CA ARG A 172 -7.18 -5.67 7.81
C ARG A 172 -7.82 -4.70 6.85
N ILE A 173 -8.46 -5.21 5.84
CA ILE A 173 -9.13 -4.46 4.79
C ILE A 173 -10.61 -4.76 4.88
N THR A 174 -11.41 -3.73 5.13
CA THR A 174 -12.86 -3.86 5.27
C THR A 174 -13.58 -3.01 4.25
N GLU A 175 -14.79 -3.37 3.92
CA GLU A 175 -15.72 -2.44 3.25
C GLU A 175 -15.94 -1.21 4.14
N PRO A 176 -16.30 -0.05 3.55
CA PRO A 176 -16.54 1.19 4.28
C PRO A 176 -17.58 1.07 5.37
#